data_53372c486c7f599b360d89f7e0f29ca2
#
_entry.id   53372c486c7f599b360d89f7e0f29ca2
#
_cell.length_a   1.000
_cell.length_b   1.000
_cell.length_c   1.000
_cell.angle_alpha   90.00
_cell.angle_beta   90.00
_cell.angle_gamma   90.00
#
_symmetry.space_group_name_H-M   'P 1'
#
loop_
_entity.id
_entity.type
_entity.pdbx_description
1 polymer ?
#
loop_
_entity_poly.entity_id
_entity_poly.type
_entity_poly.pdbx_seq_one_letter_code
_entity_poly.pdbx_strand_id
1 'polypeptide(L)'
;APHTNSIPNLMGFDFFYGYNCQRQAHTFYPTHLWKNTEKDILNNYIVTKQEGLEPGADINSEESYNKYNQADYSATLMHKEAINFIDENKNSNFFLYYASPIPHLPLQAPKEWVDYYREKIGPEKPYVGRSYYPNQYPKATYAAMISYLDQQVGEIVEKLKEIGKYENTLIIFTSDNGPTHVNHVD
;
A
#
# COMPACT_ATOMS: atom_id res chain seq x y z
N ALA A 1 -14.48 8.48 -8.84
CA ALA A 1 -14.15 9.56 -9.77
C ALA A 1 -14.27 10.91 -9.05
N PRO A 2 -13.38 11.88 -9.29
CA PRO A 2 -13.33 13.15 -8.54
C PRO A 2 -14.54 14.06 -8.75
N HIS A 3 -15.44 13.69 -9.65
CA HIS A 3 -16.65 14.45 -9.98
C HIS A 3 -17.94 13.81 -9.47
N THR A 4 -17.82 12.86 -8.54
CA THR A 4 -18.98 12.26 -7.85
C THR A 4 -19.18 12.91 -6.49
N ASN A 5 -20.42 12.85 -5.96
CA ASN A 5 -20.75 13.40 -4.65
C ASN A 5 -20.20 12.58 -3.47
N SER A 6 -19.44 11.51 -3.74
CA SER A 6 -18.91 10.58 -2.74
C SER A 6 -17.40 10.68 -2.51
N ILE A 7 -16.76 11.74 -2.99
CA ILE A 7 -15.34 11.98 -2.68
C ILE A 7 -15.19 12.43 -1.22
N PRO A 8 -14.08 12.08 -0.55
CA PRO A 8 -13.86 12.41 0.86
C PRO A 8 -14.03 13.90 1.19
N ASN A 9 -13.54 14.79 0.32
CA ASN A 9 -13.67 16.23 0.51
C ASN A 9 -15.13 16.74 0.56
N LEU A 10 -16.07 16.09 -0.14
CA LEU A 10 -17.50 16.40 -0.06
C LEU A 10 -18.19 15.68 1.10
N MET A 11 -17.50 14.75 1.76
CA MET A 11 -18.01 13.99 2.90
C MET A 11 -17.49 14.54 4.25
N GLY A 12 -16.85 15.72 4.24
CA GLY A 12 -16.43 16.43 5.46
C GLY A 12 -14.94 16.33 5.79
N PHE A 13 -14.13 15.77 4.91
CA PHE A 13 -12.67 15.78 5.07
C PHE A 13 -12.05 17.00 4.35
N ASP A 14 -11.23 17.76 5.06
CA ASP A 14 -10.52 18.92 4.50
C ASP A 14 -9.40 18.51 3.55
N PHE A 15 -8.79 17.34 3.78
CA PHE A 15 -7.70 16.80 3.00
C PHE A 15 -7.94 15.33 2.69
N PHE A 16 -7.56 14.92 1.48
CA PHE A 16 -7.55 13.53 1.04
C PHE A 16 -6.34 13.25 0.17
N TYR A 17 -5.66 12.13 0.43
CA TYR A 17 -4.63 11.60 -0.47
C TYR A 17 -4.75 10.09 -0.58
N GLY A 18 -4.92 9.57 -1.79
CA GLY A 18 -5.04 8.13 -1.98
C GLY A 18 -5.83 7.71 -3.22
N TYR A 19 -6.39 6.53 -3.16
CA TYR A 19 -7.22 5.96 -4.21
C TYR A 19 -8.67 6.47 -4.11
N ASN A 20 -9.20 6.92 -5.25
CA ASN A 20 -10.61 7.33 -5.35
C ASN A 20 -11.49 6.30 -6.09
N CYS A 21 -10.94 5.12 -6.35
CA CYS A 21 -11.63 4.04 -7.04
C CYS A 21 -11.06 2.69 -6.61
N GLN A 22 -11.93 1.79 -6.16
CA GLN A 22 -11.56 0.44 -5.74
C GLN A 22 -10.78 -0.32 -6.83
N ARG A 23 -11.17 -0.20 -8.10
CA ARG A 23 -10.48 -0.87 -9.21
C ARG A 23 -9.02 -0.41 -9.35
N GLN A 24 -8.72 0.86 -9.05
CA GLN A 24 -7.37 1.40 -9.08
C GLN A 24 -6.54 0.86 -7.90
N ALA A 25 -7.17 0.59 -6.77
CA ALA A 25 -6.53 0.06 -5.58
C ALA A 25 -6.08 -1.42 -5.70
N HIS A 26 -6.35 -2.07 -6.84
CA HIS A 26 -5.84 -3.42 -7.15
C HIS A 26 -4.41 -3.42 -7.72
N THR A 27 -3.66 -2.35 -7.51
CA THR A 27 -2.21 -2.28 -7.67
C THR A 27 -1.64 -1.28 -6.67
N PHE A 28 -0.49 -1.60 -6.08
CA PHE A 28 0.26 -0.66 -5.26
C PHE A 28 1.20 0.23 -6.08
N TYR A 29 1.22 0.05 -7.41
CA TYR A 29 1.94 0.90 -8.36
C TYR A 29 0.97 1.52 -9.39
N PRO A 30 0.02 2.36 -8.94
CA PRO A 30 -0.91 3.03 -9.85
C PRO A 30 -0.19 4.13 -10.64
N THR A 31 -0.75 4.55 -11.78
CA THR A 31 -0.21 5.67 -12.57
C THR A 31 -0.49 7.04 -11.95
N HIS A 32 -1.37 7.11 -10.97
CA HIS A 32 -1.66 8.33 -10.21
C HIS A 32 -2.37 7.98 -8.89
N LEU A 33 -2.26 8.86 -7.93
CA LEU A 33 -3.15 8.98 -6.79
C LEU A 33 -3.97 10.26 -6.89
N TRP A 34 -4.85 10.49 -5.94
CA TRP A 34 -5.65 11.71 -5.87
C TRP A 34 -5.21 12.51 -4.66
N LYS A 35 -4.84 13.78 -4.88
CA LYS A 35 -4.65 14.78 -3.83
C LYS A 35 -5.87 15.71 -3.87
N ASN A 36 -6.80 15.50 -2.96
CA ASN A 36 -8.13 16.10 -3.04
C ASN A 36 -8.84 15.77 -4.36
N THR A 37 -9.03 16.77 -5.22
CA THR A 37 -9.70 16.62 -6.52
C THR A 37 -8.74 16.53 -7.71
N GLU A 38 -7.44 16.65 -7.47
CA GLU A 38 -6.41 16.67 -8.51
C GLU A 38 -5.66 15.34 -8.57
N LYS A 39 -5.19 14.98 -9.76
CA LYS A 39 -4.33 13.82 -9.94
C LYS A 39 -2.90 14.17 -9.59
N ASP A 40 -2.33 13.38 -8.71
CA ASP A 40 -0.90 13.30 -8.50
C ASP A 40 -0.33 12.18 -9.39
N ILE A 41 0.36 12.55 -10.46
CA ILE A 41 0.87 11.63 -11.49
C ILE A 41 2.13 10.96 -10.98
N LEU A 42 2.15 9.63 -11.01
CA LEU A 42 3.24 8.81 -10.53
C LEU A 42 4.09 8.26 -11.69
N ASN A 43 5.35 7.95 -11.38
CA ASN A 43 6.29 7.40 -12.33
C ASN A 43 6.10 5.87 -12.51
N ASN A 44 4.86 5.49 -12.78
CA ASN A 44 4.45 4.11 -13.01
C ASN A 44 3.74 3.99 -14.35
N TYR A 45 3.70 2.78 -14.90
CA TYR A 45 2.95 2.48 -16.11
C TYR A 45 1.85 1.44 -15.85
N ILE A 46 0.85 1.40 -16.75
CA ILE A 46 -0.25 0.46 -16.62
C ILE A 46 0.21 -0.95 -16.98
N VAL A 47 0.05 -1.88 -16.06
CA VAL A 47 0.07 -3.31 -16.34
C VAL A 47 -1.37 -3.75 -16.55
N THR A 48 -1.74 -3.97 -17.81
CA THR A 48 -3.13 -4.02 -18.26
C THR A 48 -3.92 -5.25 -17.82
N LYS A 49 -3.27 -6.29 -17.29
CA LYS A 49 -3.98 -7.52 -16.94
C LYS A 49 -3.44 -8.14 -15.67
N GLN A 50 -4.34 -8.44 -14.75
CA GLN A 50 -4.12 -9.33 -13.60
C GLN A 50 -4.10 -10.80 -14.05
N GLU A 51 -3.64 -11.04 -15.26
CA GLU A 51 -3.41 -12.37 -15.81
C GLU A 51 -2.05 -12.87 -15.31
N GLY A 52 -1.85 -14.17 -15.40
CA GLY A 52 -0.61 -14.83 -15.02
C GLY A 52 0.63 -14.29 -15.72
N LEU A 53 1.75 -14.92 -15.47
CA LEU A 53 3.01 -14.62 -16.16
C LEU A 53 2.85 -14.74 -17.67
N GLU A 54 3.68 -14.02 -18.42
CA GLU A 54 3.72 -14.12 -19.87
C GLU A 54 3.96 -15.56 -20.31
N PRO A 55 3.35 -16.00 -21.44
CA PRO A 55 3.58 -17.33 -21.97
C PRO A 55 5.08 -17.61 -22.19
N GLY A 56 5.60 -18.68 -21.59
CA GLY A 56 7.00 -19.07 -21.68
C GLY A 56 7.94 -18.36 -20.68
N ALA A 57 7.41 -17.50 -19.80
CA ALA A 57 8.23 -16.90 -18.75
C ALA A 57 8.77 -17.97 -17.78
N ASP A 58 10.02 -17.83 -17.36
CA ASP A 58 10.61 -18.67 -16.31
C ASP A 58 10.04 -18.25 -14.94
N ILE A 59 9.26 -19.15 -14.32
CA ILE A 59 8.65 -18.93 -13.01
C ILE A 59 9.66 -18.74 -11.86
N ASN A 60 10.91 -19.15 -12.07
CA ASN A 60 11.97 -19.04 -11.08
C ASN A 60 12.88 -17.82 -11.32
N SER A 61 12.68 -17.08 -12.41
CA SER A 61 13.44 -15.86 -12.71
C SER A 61 12.76 -14.62 -12.13
N GLU A 62 13.51 -13.81 -11.37
CA GLU A 62 13.03 -12.51 -10.88
C GLU A 62 12.59 -11.58 -12.03
N GLU A 63 13.28 -11.67 -13.17
CA GLU A 63 12.99 -10.87 -14.36
C GLU A 63 11.53 -11.03 -14.82
N SER A 64 10.96 -12.23 -14.69
CA SER A 64 9.56 -12.52 -15.04
C SER A 64 8.53 -11.72 -14.22
N TYR A 65 8.94 -11.19 -13.07
CA TYR A 65 8.08 -10.46 -12.14
C TYR A 65 8.36 -8.95 -12.08
N ASN A 66 9.43 -8.47 -12.71
CA ASN A 66 9.88 -7.08 -12.62
C ASN A 66 8.80 -6.05 -12.99
N LYS A 67 7.96 -6.35 -13.98
CA LYS A 67 6.90 -5.43 -14.43
C LYS A 67 5.81 -5.15 -13.38
N TYR A 68 5.71 -5.99 -12.33
CA TYR A 68 4.72 -5.83 -11.27
C TYR A 68 5.24 -4.98 -10.09
N ASN A 69 6.55 -4.68 -10.07
CA ASN A 69 7.17 -3.84 -9.05
C ASN A 69 7.83 -2.65 -9.76
N GLN A 70 7.25 -1.45 -9.58
CA GLN A 70 7.64 -0.27 -10.32
C GLN A 70 8.27 0.79 -9.40
N ALA A 71 8.30 2.07 -9.80
CA ALA A 71 9.05 3.10 -9.09
C ALA A 71 8.32 3.63 -7.85
N ASP A 72 7.06 4.03 -8.02
CA ASP A 72 6.33 4.76 -6.99
C ASP A 72 5.33 3.86 -6.28
N TYR A 73 5.74 3.33 -5.12
CA TYR A 73 4.89 2.50 -4.27
C TYR A 73 3.89 3.38 -3.51
N SER A 74 2.61 3.21 -3.81
CA SER A 74 1.54 4.08 -3.31
C SER A 74 1.42 4.16 -1.79
N ALA A 75 1.68 3.05 -1.08
CA ALA A 75 1.60 3.06 0.37
C ALA A 75 2.69 3.92 1.00
N THR A 76 3.90 4.00 0.40
CA THR A 76 4.95 4.94 0.82
C THR A 76 4.51 6.38 0.65
N LEU A 77 3.88 6.70 -0.49
CA LEU A 77 3.43 8.05 -0.78
C LEU A 77 2.29 8.48 0.13
N MET A 78 1.31 7.60 0.36
CA MET A 78 0.21 7.86 1.29
C MET A 78 0.71 8.05 2.72
N HIS A 79 1.69 7.26 3.15
CA HIS A 79 2.31 7.41 4.46
C HIS A 79 3.04 8.75 4.60
N LYS A 80 3.82 9.13 3.59
CA LYS A 80 4.51 10.42 3.56
C LYS A 80 3.53 11.60 3.71
N GLU A 81 2.40 11.57 3.00
CA GLU A 81 1.37 12.60 3.13
C GLU A 81 0.69 12.59 4.50
N ALA A 82 0.53 11.42 5.14
CA ALA A 82 0.02 11.33 6.50
C ALA A 82 0.99 11.98 7.52
N ILE A 83 2.28 11.74 7.41
CA ILE A 83 3.30 12.37 8.26
C ILE A 83 3.35 13.88 8.03
N ASN A 84 3.29 14.34 6.77
CA ASN A 84 3.23 15.75 6.43
C ASN A 84 1.99 16.42 7.03
N PHE A 85 0.81 15.77 6.91
CA PHE A 85 -0.43 16.26 7.49
C PHE A 85 -0.34 16.45 9.01
N ILE A 86 0.27 15.51 9.72
CA ILE A 86 0.47 15.61 11.17
C ILE A 86 1.37 16.81 11.50
N ASP A 87 2.46 17.01 10.77
CA ASP A 87 3.40 18.11 11.01
C ASP A 87 2.76 19.49 10.71
N GLU A 88 2.03 19.59 9.61
CA GLU A 88 1.34 20.83 9.22
C GLU A 88 0.24 21.22 10.22
N ASN A 89 -0.39 20.24 10.88
CA ASN A 89 -1.48 20.45 11.84
C ASN A 89 -1.03 20.37 13.32
N LYS A 90 0.28 20.39 13.60
CA LYS A 90 0.81 20.25 14.97
C LYS A 90 0.30 21.26 15.98
N ASN A 91 -0.14 22.45 15.53
CA ASN A 91 -0.68 23.52 16.38
C ASN A 91 -2.22 23.52 16.49
N SER A 92 -2.89 22.55 15.86
CA SER A 92 -4.34 22.45 15.80
C SER A 92 -4.83 21.09 16.33
N ASN A 93 -6.12 20.97 16.59
CA ASN A 93 -6.74 19.66 16.73
C ASN A 93 -7.04 19.10 15.35
N PHE A 94 -6.79 17.80 15.16
CA PHE A 94 -7.05 17.14 13.89
C PHE A 94 -7.64 15.74 14.10
N PHE A 95 -8.27 15.22 13.06
CA PHE A 95 -8.68 13.84 12.93
C PHE A 95 -7.99 13.24 11.69
N LEU A 96 -7.18 12.21 11.88
CA LEU A 96 -6.53 11.48 10.79
C LEU A 96 -7.18 10.10 10.64
N TYR A 97 -7.78 9.85 9.48
CA TYR A 97 -8.24 8.51 9.10
C TYR A 97 -7.24 7.91 8.10
N TYR A 98 -6.32 7.10 8.62
CA TYR A 98 -5.28 6.44 7.83
C TYR A 98 -5.75 5.07 7.37
N ALA A 99 -6.51 5.02 6.27
CA ALA A 99 -7.08 3.80 5.69
C ALA A 99 -6.05 3.11 4.77
N SER A 100 -5.03 2.47 5.37
CA SER A 100 -4.02 1.74 4.60
C SER A 100 -4.63 0.54 3.88
N PRO A 101 -4.36 0.33 2.56
CA PRO A 101 -4.81 -0.85 1.85
C PRO A 101 -3.95 -2.10 2.15
N ILE A 102 -2.85 -1.98 2.90
CA ILE A 102 -1.99 -3.11 3.28
C ILE A 102 -2.67 -3.94 4.40
N PRO A 103 -2.65 -5.28 4.32
CA PRO A 103 -1.97 -6.16 3.36
C PRO A 103 -2.91 -6.75 2.28
N HIS A 104 -3.84 -5.97 1.73
CA HIS A 104 -4.72 -6.43 0.65
C HIS A 104 -3.91 -6.86 -0.59
N LEU A 105 -4.46 -7.77 -1.38
CA LEU A 105 -3.88 -8.17 -2.67
C LEU A 105 -3.92 -7.03 -3.71
N PRO A 106 -2.98 -6.99 -4.68
CA PRO A 106 -1.92 -7.96 -4.95
C PRO A 106 -0.77 -7.88 -3.94
N LEU A 107 -0.02 -8.98 -3.83
CA LEU A 107 1.18 -9.01 -2.99
C LEU A 107 2.28 -8.18 -3.63
N GLN A 108 2.47 -6.98 -3.11
CA GLN A 108 3.49 -6.01 -3.55
C GLN A 108 4.02 -5.29 -2.31
N ALA A 109 5.34 -5.24 -2.18
CA ALA A 109 6.02 -4.56 -1.07
C ALA A 109 7.37 -4.01 -1.56
N PRO A 110 7.98 -3.05 -0.85
CA PRO A 110 9.33 -2.61 -1.13
C PRO A 110 10.32 -3.78 -1.08
N LYS A 111 11.25 -3.79 -2.05
CA LYS A 111 12.14 -4.93 -2.29
C LYS A 111 12.98 -5.32 -1.08
N GLU A 112 13.47 -4.34 -0.34
CA GLU A 112 14.30 -4.56 0.85
C GLU A 112 13.58 -5.37 1.93
N TRP A 113 12.28 -5.16 2.10
CA TRP A 113 11.45 -5.95 3.02
C TRP A 113 11.21 -7.37 2.51
N VAL A 114 10.98 -7.51 1.20
CA VAL A 114 10.82 -8.84 0.58
C VAL A 114 12.10 -9.66 0.72
N ASP A 115 13.25 -9.07 0.41
CA ASP A 115 14.56 -9.73 0.50
C ASP A 115 14.85 -10.19 1.94
N TYR A 116 14.55 -9.34 2.93
CA TYR A 116 14.70 -9.70 4.35
C TYR A 116 13.89 -10.95 4.73
N TYR A 117 12.64 -11.04 4.27
CA TYR A 117 11.78 -12.19 4.59
C TYR A 117 12.10 -13.44 3.75
N ARG A 118 12.60 -13.28 2.53
CA ARG A 118 13.09 -14.41 1.71
C ARG A 118 14.20 -15.19 2.42
N GLU A 119 15.15 -14.48 3.03
CA GLU A 119 16.23 -15.10 3.80
C GLU A 119 15.72 -15.89 5.01
N LYS A 120 14.64 -15.42 5.64
CA LYS A 120 14.06 -16.06 6.84
C LYS A 120 13.13 -17.22 6.53
N ILE A 121 12.33 -17.10 5.49
CA ILE A 121 11.31 -18.11 5.11
C ILE A 121 11.96 -19.22 4.28
N GLY A 122 12.96 -18.88 3.46
CA GLY A 122 13.59 -19.82 2.55
C GLY A 122 12.79 -20.05 1.26
N PRO A 123 13.05 -21.17 0.54
CA PRO A 123 12.39 -21.46 -0.73
C PRO A 123 10.88 -21.59 -0.58
N GLU A 124 10.14 -20.95 -1.49
CA GLU A 124 8.69 -21.02 -1.55
C GLU A 124 8.19 -21.19 -3.00
N LYS A 125 6.95 -21.64 -3.14
CA LYS A 125 6.35 -21.81 -4.45
C LYS A 125 5.84 -20.47 -4.99
N PRO A 126 6.26 -20.05 -6.20
CA PRO A 126 5.74 -18.82 -6.81
C PRO A 126 4.23 -18.88 -7.05
N TYR A 127 3.57 -17.73 -6.85
CA TYR A 127 2.22 -17.50 -7.32
C TYR A 127 2.27 -16.97 -8.77
N VAL A 128 1.74 -17.73 -9.70
CA VAL A 128 1.82 -17.41 -11.14
C VAL A 128 0.67 -16.55 -11.66
N GLY A 129 -0.22 -16.12 -10.77
CA GLY A 129 -1.36 -15.25 -11.09
C GLY A 129 -2.60 -16.01 -11.58
N ARG A 130 -3.76 -15.53 -11.19
CA ARG A 130 -5.11 -15.90 -11.71
C ARG A 130 -6.04 -14.70 -11.68
N SER A 131 -6.16 -14.04 -10.53
CA SER A 131 -7.04 -12.88 -10.29
C SER A 131 -6.28 -11.65 -9.83
N TYR A 132 -5.03 -11.83 -9.38
CA TYR A 132 -4.10 -10.78 -8.98
C TYR A 132 -2.75 -10.99 -9.65
N TYR A 133 -1.87 -10.00 -9.57
CA TYR A 133 -0.54 -10.08 -10.16
C TYR A 133 0.26 -11.26 -9.63
N PRO A 134 1.05 -11.92 -10.48
CA PRO A 134 2.01 -12.91 -10.06
C PRO A 134 2.99 -12.36 -9.03
N ASN A 135 3.45 -13.24 -8.13
CA ASN A 135 4.47 -12.92 -7.15
C ASN A 135 5.40 -14.12 -6.97
N GLN A 136 6.71 -13.87 -7.04
CA GLN A 136 7.70 -14.96 -6.94
C GLN A 136 7.85 -15.48 -5.52
N TYR A 137 7.66 -14.62 -4.53
CA TYR A 137 7.86 -14.91 -3.11
C TYR A 137 6.62 -14.53 -2.29
N PRO A 138 5.49 -15.21 -2.47
CA PRO A 138 4.21 -14.76 -1.90
C PRO A 138 4.21 -14.67 -0.37
N LYS A 139 4.79 -15.64 0.34
CA LYS A 139 4.85 -15.61 1.82
C LYS A 139 5.78 -14.51 2.31
N ALA A 140 6.96 -14.38 1.70
CA ALA A 140 7.91 -13.33 2.03
C ALA A 140 7.31 -11.94 1.77
N THR A 141 6.63 -11.76 0.61
CA THR A 141 6.00 -10.48 0.28
C THR A 141 4.84 -10.16 1.23
N TYR A 142 4.03 -11.15 1.62
CA TYR A 142 2.95 -10.93 2.60
C TYR A 142 3.50 -10.49 3.97
N ALA A 143 4.52 -11.19 4.47
CA ALA A 143 5.20 -10.81 5.71
C ALA A 143 5.85 -9.41 5.61
N ALA A 144 6.45 -9.10 4.46
CA ALA A 144 7.01 -7.79 4.16
C ALA A 144 5.95 -6.68 4.21
N MET A 145 4.77 -6.90 3.61
CA MET A 145 3.66 -5.95 3.66
C MET A 145 3.23 -5.66 5.10
N ILE A 146 3.03 -6.71 5.92
CA ILE A 146 2.61 -6.54 7.31
C ILE A 146 3.65 -5.75 8.12
N SER A 147 4.93 -6.08 7.99
CA SER A 147 5.99 -5.37 8.70
C SER A 147 6.18 -3.94 8.21
N TYR A 148 5.95 -3.70 6.93
CA TYR A 148 5.98 -2.35 6.39
C TYR A 148 4.82 -1.49 6.94
N LEU A 149 3.63 -2.07 7.10
CA LEU A 149 2.52 -1.39 7.78
C LEU A 149 2.84 -1.10 9.25
N ASP A 150 3.43 -2.06 9.96
CA ASP A 150 3.83 -1.89 11.35
C ASP A 150 4.85 -0.75 11.51
N GLN A 151 5.85 -0.68 10.62
CA GLN A 151 6.78 0.45 10.56
C GLN A 151 6.04 1.78 10.39
N GLN A 152 5.10 1.86 9.43
CA GLN A 152 4.34 3.09 9.17
C GLN A 152 3.52 3.53 10.39
N VAL A 153 2.92 2.60 11.11
CA VAL A 153 2.22 2.89 12.37
C VAL A 153 3.19 3.40 13.43
N GLY A 154 4.36 2.77 13.54
CA GLY A 154 5.43 3.21 14.44
C GLY A 154 5.87 4.66 14.13
N GLU A 155 6.10 4.98 12.87
CA GLU A 155 6.51 6.33 12.43
C GLU A 155 5.44 7.40 12.72
N ILE A 156 4.14 7.07 12.59
CA ILE A 156 3.04 7.96 13.01
C ILE A 156 3.11 8.22 14.52
N VAL A 157 3.29 7.17 15.33
CA VAL A 157 3.39 7.29 16.78
C VAL A 157 4.59 8.14 17.18
N GLU A 158 5.75 7.91 16.57
CA GLU A 158 6.97 8.71 16.84
C GLU A 158 6.79 10.17 16.41
N LYS A 159 6.13 10.44 15.28
CA LYS A 159 5.81 11.81 14.85
C LYS A 159 4.90 12.51 15.87
N LEU A 160 3.90 11.83 16.42
CA LEU A 160 3.04 12.41 17.47
C LEU A 160 3.82 12.72 18.76
N LYS A 161 4.81 11.90 19.13
CA LYS A 161 5.71 12.18 20.26
C LYS A 161 6.61 13.37 19.97
N GLU A 162 7.21 13.41 18.77
CA GLU A 162 8.09 14.50 18.32
C GLU A 162 7.40 15.87 18.43
N ILE A 163 6.14 15.97 18.00
CA ILE A 163 5.36 17.23 18.06
C ILE A 163 4.67 17.46 19.41
N GLY A 164 4.90 16.60 20.41
CA GLY A 164 4.32 16.74 21.76
C GLY A 164 2.83 16.52 21.86
N LYS A 165 2.22 15.79 20.92
CA LYS A 165 0.77 15.51 20.88
C LYS A 165 0.39 14.11 21.34
N TYR A 166 1.36 13.19 21.53
CA TYR A 166 1.09 11.79 21.81
C TYR A 166 0.18 11.58 23.02
N GLU A 167 0.46 12.24 24.15
CA GLU A 167 -0.32 12.09 25.39
C GLU A 167 -1.75 12.65 25.30
N ASN A 168 -2.03 13.45 24.27
CA ASN A 168 -3.35 14.04 24.03
C ASN A 168 -3.98 13.56 22.71
N THR A 169 -3.60 12.38 22.25
CA THR A 169 -4.11 11.77 21.01
C THR A 169 -4.69 10.39 21.31
N LEU A 170 -5.95 10.19 20.97
CA LEU A 170 -6.54 8.85 20.95
C LEU A 170 -6.12 8.15 19.66
N ILE A 171 -5.40 7.03 19.77
CA ILE A 171 -5.00 6.18 18.66
C ILE A 171 -5.86 4.92 18.66
N ILE A 172 -6.54 4.65 17.55
CA ILE A 172 -7.33 3.43 17.33
C ILE A 172 -6.72 2.67 16.16
N PHE A 173 -6.28 1.43 16.40
CA PHE A 173 -5.84 0.50 15.36
C PHE A 173 -6.86 -0.61 15.20
N THR A 174 -7.33 -0.82 13.97
CA THR A 174 -8.33 -1.85 13.67
C THR A 174 -8.17 -2.34 12.24
N SER A 175 -8.80 -3.45 11.93
CA SER A 175 -8.96 -3.97 10.57
C SER A 175 -10.43 -3.98 10.19
N ASP A 176 -10.74 -3.85 8.91
CA ASP A 176 -12.10 -3.93 8.36
C ASP A 176 -12.59 -5.38 8.28
N ASN A 177 -11.67 -6.35 8.13
CA ASN A 177 -11.96 -7.78 8.08
C ASN A 177 -10.76 -8.61 8.55
N GLY A 178 -10.92 -9.92 8.60
CA GLY A 178 -9.86 -10.88 8.92
C GLY A 178 -8.88 -11.11 7.77
N PRO A 179 -7.82 -11.93 7.98
CA PRO A 179 -6.83 -12.24 6.97
C PRO A 179 -7.44 -13.04 5.82
N THR A 180 -6.80 -12.92 4.65
CA THR A 180 -7.21 -13.68 3.47
C THR A 180 -6.90 -15.17 3.60
N HIS A 181 -7.82 -16.01 3.10
CA HIS A 181 -7.65 -17.47 2.99
C HIS A 181 -7.38 -17.88 1.53
N VAL A 182 -6.74 -17.07 0.76
CA VAL A 182 -6.49 -17.38 -0.65
C VAL A 182 -5.20 -18.16 -0.82
N ASN A 183 -5.22 -19.10 -1.77
CA ASN A 183 -4.08 -19.92 -2.20
C ASN A 183 -2.92 -19.10 -2.80
N HIS A 184 -2.76 -17.85 -2.35
CA HIS A 184 -1.69 -16.95 -2.79
C HIS A 184 -0.51 -16.96 -1.82
N VAL A 185 -0.73 -17.46 -0.59
CA VAL A 185 0.27 -17.51 0.49
C VAL A 185 0.40 -18.88 1.17
N ASP A 186 -0.33 -19.90 0.68
CA ASP A 186 -0.25 -21.30 1.17
C ASP A 186 0.91 -22.08 0.55
#